data_65b4fc92e90d1036511be694bab6716f
#
_entry.id   65b4fc92e90d1036511be694bab6716f
#
_cell.length_a   1.000
_cell.length_b   1.000
_cell.length_c   1.000
_cell.angle_alpha   90.00
_cell.angle_beta   90.00
_cell.angle_gamma   90.00
#
_symmetry.space_group_name_H-M   'P 1'
#
loop_
_entity.id
_entity.type
_entity.pdbx_description
1 polymer ?
#
loop_
_entity_poly.entity_id
_entity_poly.type
_entity_poly.pdbx_seq_one_letter_code
_entity_poly.pdbx_strand_id
1 'polypeptide(L)'
;MNLVIVESPAKAKTINKYLGSDYTVLASYGHIRDLPSKNGSVDPENDFKMIWEVDSFSKKYLKEITDSAKDSKKIILATDPDREGEAIAWHVKEFLEEKKLLKDKEVERVVFNEITKKAVTNGIDNPRKIEPHLVDAYMARRALDYLVGFNISPILWTKLPGSKSAGRVQSVALRLLTEREQEIEVFQPKEFWTLNIIFKNNKNEKINTTISQLDGNKVEKFSFKNKQDINDALSKIKNKKYNITDISSKTYNRNPSGPFTTSTLQQTASSKLGFGASRTMQIAQRLYQGIDIEGETVGLITYMRTDGTNISKDAITSFRDFIMQNYGDKYLPEQPLNYSGKKAKNAQEAHEAIRPTEIIRNPEDMKK
;
A
#
# COMPACT_ATOMS: atom_id res chain seq x y z
N MET A 1 10.68 24.88 -25.82
CA MET A 1 10.40 23.49 -25.41
C MET A 1 10.32 23.43 -23.89
N ASN A 2 9.43 22.61 -23.32
CA ASN A 2 9.29 22.45 -21.88
C ASN A 2 9.95 21.13 -21.45
N LEU A 3 10.66 21.13 -20.33
CA LEU A 3 11.29 19.93 -19.77
C LEU A 3 10.41 19.37 -18.65
N VAL A 4 9.99 18.12 -18.79
CA VAL A 4 9.27 17.36 -17.74
C VAL A 4 10.22 16.32 -17.15
N ILE A 5 10.35 16.30 -15.83
CA ILE A 5 11.24 15.38 -15.13
C ILE A 5 10.39 14.45 -14.27
N VAL A 6 10.53 13.15 -14.47
CA VAL A 6 9.88 12.06 -13.72
C VAL A 6 10.92 11.16 -13.07
N GLU A 7 10.51 10.25 -12.17
CA GLU A 7 11.46 9.38 -11.47
C GLU A 7 11.83 8.11 -12.24
N SER A 8 11.01 7.67 -13.22
CA SER A 8 11.25 6.40 -13.92
C SER A 8 11.17 6.49 -15.44
N PRO A 9 11.97 5.71 -16.19
CA PRO A 9 11.93 5.69 -17.65
C PRO A 9 10.60 5.16 -18.22
N ALA A 10 9.94 4.24 -17.52
CA ALA A 10 8.62 3.74 -17.94
C ALA A 10 7.58 4.87 -17.93
N LYS A 11 7.56 5.66 -16.84
CA LYS A 11 6.71 6.82 -16.70
C LYS A 11 7.04 7.90 -17.74
N ALA A 12 8.34 8.14 -18.01
CA ALA A 12 8.77 9.06 -19.05
C ALA A 12 8.22 8.66 -20.44
N LYS A 13 8.34 7.38 -20.79
CA LYS A 13 7.83 6.85 -22.06
C LYS A 13 6.32 7.07 -22.22
N THR A 14 5.55 6.77 -21.16
CA THR A 14 4.08 6.92 -21.16
C THR A 14 3.67 8.39 -21.28
N ILE A 15 4.23 9.26 -20.43
CA ILE A 15 3.88 10.68 -20.40
C ILE A 15 4.30 11.40 -21.69
N ASN A 16 5.46 11.06 -22.25
CA ASN A 16 5.91 11.66 -23.51
C ASN A 16 4.94 11.42 -24.68
N LYS A 17 4.30 10.24 -24.72
CA LYS A 17 3.23 9.95 -25.72
C LYS A 17 2.00 10.85 -25.54
N TYR A 18 1.69 11.26 -24.30
CA TYR A 18 0.51 12.07 -24.01
C TYR A 18 0.71 13.56 -24.26
N LEU A 19 1.93 14.08 -24.04
CA LEU A 19 2.21 15.51 -24.08
C LEU A 19 2.64 16.05 -25.46
N GLY A 20 3.11 15.19 -26.36
CA GLY A 20 3.52 15.59 -27.70
C GLY A 20 4.87 16.33 -27.79
N SER A 21 5.13 16.96 -28.94
CA SER A 21 6.45 17.49 -29.33
C SER A 21 6.91 18.75 -28.58
N ASP A 22 6.01 19.46 -27.92
CA ASP A 22 6.36 20.69 -27.17
C ASP A 22 7.05 20.40 -25.83
N TYR A 23 7.10 19.13 -25.44
CA TYR A 23 7.65 18.64 -24.19
C TYR A 23 8.76 17.61 -24.44
N THR A 24 9.82 17.73 -23.66
CA THR A 24 10.82 16.66 -23.49
C THR A 24 10.64 16.04 -22.13
N VAL A 25 10.39 14.74 -22.08
CA VAL A 25 10.20 14.02 -20.81
C VAL A 25 11.42 13.17 -20.52
N LEU A 26 12.10 13.45 -19.40
CA LEU A 26 13.28 12.73 -18.94
C LEU A 26 13.08 12.10 -17.58
N ALA A 27 13.80 11.02 -17.31
CA ALA A 27 13.74 10.32 -16.02
C ALA A 27 15.00 10.62 -15.19
N SER A 28 14.82 10.84 -13.87
CA SER A 28 15.90 10.94 -12.90
C SER A 28 16.46 9.57 -12.46
N TYR A 29 15.72 8.49 -12.72
CA TYR A 29 16.02 7.13 -12.27
C TYR A 29 16.04 6.98 -10.74
N GLY A 30 15.13 7.69 -10.07
CA GLY A 30 15.00 7.73 -8.61
C GLY A 30 15.69 8.93 -7.99
N HIS A 31 16.21 8.75 -6.76
CA HIS A 31 16.95 9.79 -6.06
C HIS A 31 18.31 10.07 -6.75
N ILE A 32 18.57 11.35 -6.96
CA ILE A 32 19.82 11.80 -7.61
C ILE A 32 20.95 12.10 -6.62
N ARG A 33 20.60 12.27 -5.34
CA ARG A 33 21.50 12.54 -4.22
C ARG A 33 21.15 11.63 -3.05
N ASP A 34 22.15 11.25 -2.29
CA ASP A 34 21.97 10.55 -1.01
C ASP A 34 23.00 11.00 0.02
N LEU A 35 22.79 10.63 1.29
CA LEU A 35 23.77 10.84 2.35
C LEU A 35 24.94 9.86 2.14
N PRO A 36 26.18 10.34 2.13
CA PRO A 36 27.33 9.45 2.06
C PRO A 36 27.34 8.44 3.20
N SER A 37 27.76 7.21 2.90
CA SER A 37 27.88 6.14 3.89
C SER A 37 29.13 6.31 4.78
N LYS A 38 29.30 7.49 5.35
CA LYS A 38 30.41 7.85 6.26
C LYS A 38 29.86 8.55 7.50
N ASN A 39 30.59 8.49 8.61
CA ASN A 39 30.21 9.22 9.83
C ASN A 39 30.18 10.73 9.58
N GLY A 40 29.23 11.44 10.20
CA GLY A 40 29.13 12.90 10.12
C GLY A 40 28.33 13.42 8.91
N SER A 41 27.67 12.55 8.13
CA SER A 41 26.80 13.00 7.03
C SER A 41 25.51 13.67 7.50
N VAL A 42 25.14 13.47 8.76
CA VAL A 42 24.12 14.24 9.49
C VAL A 42 24.78 14.76 10.77
N ASP A 43 24.69 16.06 11.00
CA ASP A 43 25.29 16.73 12.15
C ASP A 43 24.20 17.16 13.17
N PRO A 44 23.97 16.40 14.25
CA PRO A 44 22.96 16.73 15.25
C PRO A 44 23.22 18.03 16.01
N GLU A 45 24.49 18.43 16.17
CA GLU A 45 24.91 19.63 16.90
C GLU A 45 24.69 20.91 16.08
N ASN A 46 24.48 20.77 14.77
CA ASN A 46 24.26 21.87 13.85
C ASN A 46 22.92 21.71 13.12
N ASP A 47 21.84 21.68 13.90
CA ASP A 47 20.44 21.60 13.43
C ASP A 47 20.22 20.49 12.39
N PHE A 48 20.80 19.32 12.63
CA PHE A 48 20.72 18.14 11.77
C PHE A 48 21.15 18.42 10.31
N LYS A 49 22.08 19.34 10.11
CA LYS A 49 22.60 19.66 8.78
C LYS A 49 23.07 18.37 8.07
N MET A 50 22.61 18.19 6.83
CA MET A 50 22.90 17.03 6.01
C MET A 50 23.87 17.35 4.89
N ILE A 51 24.77 16.41 4.63
CA ILE A 51 25.71 16.46 3.49
C ILE A 51 25.15 15.56 2.39
N TRP A 52 24.85 16.15 1.24
CA TRP A 52 24.33 15.43 0.08
C TRP A 52 25.40 15.22 -0.96
N GLU A 53 25.53 13.99 -1.44
CA GLU A 53 26.40 13.65 -2.57
C GLU A 53 25.59 13.11 -3.73
N VAL A 54 25.97 13.48 -4.95
CA VAL A 54 25.36 12.94 -6.18
C VAL A 54 25.81 11.50 -6.35
N ASP A 55 24.85 10.59 -6.47
CA ASP A 55 25.14 9.18 -6.75
C ASP A 55 25.85 9.04 -8.10
N SER A 56 26.87 8.22 -8.12
CA SER A 56 27.66 7.94 -9.33
C SER A 56 26.83 7.42 -10.51
N PHE A 57 25.81 6.59 -10.21
CA PHE A 57 24.88 6.06 -11.19
C PHE A 57 23.99 7.17 -11.80
N SER A 58 23.61 8.16 -11.02
CA SER A 58 22.75 9.26 -11.45
C SER A 58 23.46 10.31 -12.32
N LYS A 59 24.79 10.35 -12.32
CA LYS A 59 25.57 11.38 -13.06
C LYS A 59 25.25 11.44 -14.55
N LYS A 60 25.04 10.29 -15.20
CA LYS A 60 24.68 10.21 -16.62
C LYS A 60 23.36 10.90 -16.91
N TYR A 61 22.34 10.57 -16.12
CA TYR A 61 20.98 11.09 -16.28
C TYR A 61 20.90 12.57 -15.92
N LEU A 62 21.63 12.97 -14.89
CA LEU A 62 21.77 14.38 -14.53
C LEU A 62 22.42 15.22 -15.62
N LYS A 63 23.34 14.64 -16.39
CA LYS A 63 23.92 15.31 -17.57
C LYS A 63 22.83 15.54 -18.64
N GLU A 64 22.03 14.53 -18.96
CA GLU A 64 20.92 14.65 -19.92
C GLU A 64 19.88 15.70 -19.47
N ILE A 65 19.50 15.68 -18.18
CA ILE A 65 18.60 16.68 -17.57
C ILE A 65 19.23 18.08 -17.65
N THR A 66 20.51 18.22 -17.31
CA THR A 66 21.24 19.50 -17.35
C THR A 66 21.28 20.08 -18.76
N ASP A 67 21.59 19.25 -19.75
CA ASP A 67 21.68 19.70 -21.14
C ASP A 67 20.29 20.12 -21.67
N SER A 68 19.25 19.35 -21.41
CA SER A 68 17.89 19.71 -21.78
C SER A 68 17.37 20.94 -21.02
N ALA A 69 17.77 21.11 -19.76
CA ALA A 69 17.36 22.27 -18.96
C ALA A 69 17.92 23.58 -19.52
N LYS A 70 19.11 23.59 -20.16
CA LYS A 70 19.70 24.81 -20.78
C LYS A 70 18.75 25.41 -21.82
N ASP A 71 18.16 24.55 -22.67
CA ASP A 71 17.37 24.95 -23.82
C ASP A 71 15.85 25.06 -23.51
N SER A 72 15.46 24.73 -22.28
CA SER A 72 14.07 24.74 -21.86
C SER A 72 13.64 26.09 -21.32
N LYS A 73 12.40 26.51 -21.64
CA LYS A 73 11.79 27.72 -21.06
C LYS A 73 11.18 27.45 -19.69
N LYS A 74 10.65 26.25 -19.49
CA LYS A 74 9.94 25.83 -18.28
C LYS A 74 10.40 24.43 -17.87
N ILE A 75 10.51 24.21 -16.57
CA ILE A 75 10.88 22.92 -15.96
C ILE A 75 9.71 22.44 -15.10
N ILE A 76 9.23 21.26 -15.39
CA ILE A 76 8.09 20.64 -14.72
C ILE A 76 8.56 19.38 -14.01
N LEU A 77 8.43 19.37 -12.68
CA LEU A 77 8.81 18.27 -11.82
C LEU A 77 7.58 17.38 -11.59
N ALA A 78 7.50 16.24 -12.30
CA ALA A 78 6.32 15.38 -12.37
C ALA A 78 6.56 14.00 -11.73
N THR A 79 7.28 13.98 -10.62
CA THR A 79 7.56 12.80 -9.80
C THR A 79 6.32 12.36 -9.01
N ASP A 80 6.35 11.18 -8.38
CA ASP A 80 5.21 10.61 -7.66
C ASP A 80 4.63 11.55 -6.58
N PRO A 81 3.37 11.40 -6.20
CA PRO A 81 2.68 12.32 -5.30
C PRO A 81 3.05 12.14 -3.82
N ASP A 82 3.92 11.21 -3.47
CA ASP A 82 4.36 10.96 -2.09
C ASP A 82 5.59 11.81 -1.68
N ARG A 83 5.98 11.71 -0.41
CA ARG A 83 7.16 12.42 0.12
C ARG A 83 8.48 12.04 -0.56
N GLU A 84 8.61 10.81 -1.07
CA GLU A 84 9.80 10.38 -1.81
C GLU A 84 9.86 11.10 -3.17
N GLY A 85 8.72 11.18 -3.87
CA GLY A 85 8.62 11.93 -5.12
C GLY A 85 8.81 13.43 -4.91
N GLU A 86 8.32 14.00 -3.80
CA GLU A 86 8.54 15.40 -3.47
C GLU A 86 10.02 15.70 -3.21
N ALA A 87 10.71 14.79 -2.51
CA ALA A 87 12.14 14.91 -2.27
C ALA A 87 12.97 14.78 -3.55
N ILE A 88 12.59 13.88 -4.47
CA ILE A 88 13.24 13.78 -5.79
C ILE A 88 13.09 15.12 -6.54
N ALA A 89 11.87 15.67 -6.59
CA ALA A 89 11.61 16.96 -7.20
C ALA A 89 12.45 18.08 -6.59
N TRP A 90 12.52 18.14 -5.27
CA TRP A 90 13.33 19.11 -4.54
C TRP A 90 14.84 18.95 -4.85
N HIS A 91 15.37 17.75 -4.79
CA HIS A 91 16.79 17.49 -5.10
C HIS A 91 17.15 17.86 -6.54
N VAL A 92 16.26 17.60 -7.51
CA VAL A 92 16.48 18.00 -8.90
C VAL A 92 16.49 19.52 -9.03
N LYS A 93 15.54 20.21 -8.37
CA LYS A 93 15.50 21.68 -8.36
C LYS A 93 16.77 22.25 -7.77
N GLU A 94 17.17 21.84 -6.57
CA GLU A 94 18.40 22.31 -5.90
C GLU A 94 19.66 22.08 -6.77
N PHE A 95 19.77 20.88 -7.38
CA PHE A 95 20.88 20.57 -8.27
C PHE A 95 20.94 21.51 -9.48
N LEU A 96 19.82 21.81 -10.12
CA LEU A 96 19.77 22.74 -11.25
C LEU A 96 20.03 24.18 -10.81
N GLU A 97 19.63 24.57 -9.60
CA GLU A 97 19.89 25.88 -9.00
C GLU A 97 21.37 26.08 -8.70
N GLU A 98 22.06 25.10 -8.11
CA GLU A 98 23.53 25.07 -7.92
C GLU A 98 24.30 25.23 -9.25
N LYS A 99 23.76 24.67 -10.34
CA LYS A 99 24.29 24.82 -11.70
C LYS A 99 23.92 26.15 -12.36
N LYS A 100 23.14 27.01 -11.67
CA LYS A 100 22.65 28.30 -12.18
C LYS A 100 21.81 28.18 -13.45
N LEU A 101 21.07 27.08 -13.60
CA LEU A 101 20.27 26.76 -14.79
C LEU A 101 18.80 27.20 -14.65
N LEU A 102 18.39 27.69 -13.47
CA LEU A 102 17.01 28.11 -13.19
C LEU A 102 16.78 29.61 -13.36
N LYS A 103 17.82 30.39 -13.69
CA LYS A 103 17.69 31.83 -13.91
C LYS A 103 16.70 32.07 -15.07
N ASP A 104 15.70 32.91 -14.84
CA ASP A 104 14.67 33.29 -15.81
C ASP A 104 13.81 32.13 -16.31
N LYS A 105 13.73 31.01 -15.52
CA LYS A 105 12.91 29.87 -15.85
C LYS A 105 11.83 29.62 -14.80
N GLU A 106 10.66 29.24 -15.29
CA GLU A 106 9.56 28.81 -14.42
C GLU A 106 9.80 27.34 -14.02
N VAL A 107 9.72 27.07 -12.70
CA VAL A 107 9.84 25.72 -12.14
C VAL A 107 8.54 25.36 -11.45
N GLU A 108 7.86 24.34 -11.96
CA GLU A 108 6.57 23.90 -11.45
C GLU A 108 6.62 22.46 -10.98
N ARG A 109 5.78 22.14 -10.02
CA ARG A 109 5.52 20.80 -9.52
C ARG A 109 4.17 20.32 -10.00
N VAL A 110 4.13 19.14 -10.60
CA VAL A 110 2.92 18.48 -11.08
C VAL A 110 2.76 17.13 -10.40
N VAL A 111 1.56 16.82 -9.93
CA VAL A 111 1.22 15.52 -9.32
C VAL A 111 -0.03 14.96 -9.96
N PHE A 112 -0.06 13.64 -10.12
CA PHE A 112 -1.23 12.91 -10.57
C PHE A 112 -1.30 11.54 -9.91
N ASN A 113 -2.51 11.12 -9.54
CA ASN A 113 -2.76 9.85 -8.85
C ASN A 113 -2.85 8.67 -9.83
N GLU A 114 -2.97 8.94 -11.14
CA GLU A 114 -3.04 7.93 -12.20
C GLU A 114 -2.31 8.45 -13.45
N ILE A 115 -1.73 7.54 -14.23
CA ILE A 115 -1.02 7.88 -15.47
C ILE A 115 -1.94 7.60 -16.64
N THR A 116 -2.96 8.45 -16.78
CA THR A 116 -3.86 8.53 -17.94
C THR A 116 -3.63 9.84 -18.69
N LYS A 117 -3.99 9.89 -19.97
CA LYS A 117 -3.86 11.14 -20.75
C LYS A 117 -4.61 12.30 -20.09
N LYS A 118 -5.85 12.06 -19.63
CA LYS A 118 -6.68 13.07 -18.95
C LYS A 118 -6.00 13.58 -17.67
N ALA A 119 -5.51 12.68 -16.81
CA ALA A 119 -4.89 13.07 -15.55
C ALA A 119 -3.56 13.81 -15.76
N VAL A 120 -2.74 13.36 -16.70
CA VAL A 120 -1.47 14.02 -17.03
C VAL A 120 -1.71 15.41 -17.59
N THR A 121 -2.60 15.57 -18.58
CA THR A 121 -2.91 16.89 -19.16
C THR A 121 -3.47 17.83 -18.10
N ASN A 122 -4.44 17.36 -17.31
CA ASN A 122 -5.01 18.16 -16.22
C ASN A 122 -3.97 18.57 -15.18
N GLY A 123 -3.02 17.68 -14.84
CA GLY A 123 -1.93 18.00 -13.94
C GLY A 123 -0.99 19.08 -14.48
N ILE A 124 -0.66 19.04 -15.77
CA ILE A 124 0.16 20.07 -16.45
C ILE A 124 -0.56 21.42 -16.45
N ASP A 125 -1.88 21.43 -16.63
CA ASP A 125 -2.68 22.66 -16.64
C ASP A 125 -2.91 23.25 -15.24
N ASN A 126 -2.73 22.44 -14.20
CA ASN A 126 -2.93 22.83 -12.79
C ASN A 126 -1.68 22.54 -11.95
N PRO A 127 -0.55 23.18 -12.22
CA PRO A 127 0.68 22.97 -11.48
C PRO A 127 0.59 23.58 -10.05
N ARG A 128 1.45 23.07 -9.16
CA ARG A 128 1.65 23.63 -7.82
C ARG A 128 3.12 23.94 -7.56
N LYS A 129 3.42 24.42 -6.39
CA LYS A 129 4.80 24.52 -5.88
C LYS A 129 5.19 23.21 -5.18
N ILE A 130 6.49 22.99 -5.01
CA ILE A 130 7.02 21.94 -4.12
C ILE A 130 6.48 22.20 -2.71
N GLU A 131 6.00 21.16 -2.05
CA GLU A 131 5.44 21.22 -0.70
C GLU A 131 6.56 21.07 0.36
N PRO A 132 6.95 22.14 1.06
CA PRO A 132 8.09 22.11 1.98
C PRO A 132 7.92 21.06 3.08
N HIS A 133 6.71 20.94 3.64
CA HIS A 133 6.46 20.00 4.74
C HIS A 133 6.67 18.53 4.33
N LEU A 134 6.42 18.16 3.07
CA LEU A 134 6.72 16.82 2.57
C LEU A 134 8.22 16.59 2.41
N VAL A 135 8.95 17.62 1.97
CA VAL A 135 10.41 17.61 1.90
C VAL A 135 10.99 17.45 3.31
N ASP A 136 10.54 18.26 4.27
CA ASP A 136 10.97 18.18 5.68
C ASP A 136 10.70 16.82 6.29
N ALA A 137 9.53 16.24 6.01
CA ALA A 137 9.18 14.90 6.47
C ALA A 137 10.10 13.80 5.88
N TYR A 138 10.50 13.95 4.61
CA TYR A 138 11.50 13.08 4.00
C TYR A 138 12.88 13.25 4.65
N MET A 139 13.33 14.51 4.81
CA MET A 139 14.61 14.84 5.42
C MET A 139 14.73 14.30 6.84
N ALA A 140 13.71 14.55 7.68
CA ALA A 140 13.67 14.05 9.04
C ALA A 140 13.74 12.51 9.09
N ARG A 141 13.00 11.82 8.19
CA ARG A 141 13.07 10.36 8.07
C ARG A 141 14.44 9.89 7.64
N ARG A 142 15.05 10.54 6.65
CA ARG A 142 16.37 10.16 6.13
C ARG A 142 17.47 10.35 7.17
N ALA A 143 17.42 11.47 7.91
CA ALA A 143 18.33 11.73 9.04
C ALA A 143 18.16 10.68 10.15
N LEU A 144 16.93 10.36 10.53
CA LEU A 144 16.65 9.36 11.55
C LEU A 144 17.17 7.97 11.14
N ASP A 145 16.88 7.52 9.92
CA ASP A 145 17.35 6.22 9.42
C ASP A 145 18.88 6.16 9.39
N TYR A 146 19.55 7.26 9.01
CA TYR A 146 21.01 7.39 9.03
C TYR A 146 21.54 7.31 10.47
N LEU A 147 21.07 8.15 11.38
CA LEU A 147 21.58 8.24 12.75
C LEU A 147 21.35 6.93 13.53
N VAL A 148 20.17 6.33 13.39
CA VAL A 148 19.87 5.02 14.03
C VAL A 148 20.80 3.95 13.46
N GLY A 149 20.96 3.88 12.14
CA GLY A 149 21.84 2.92 11.50
C GLY A 149 23.30 3.05 11.92
N PHE A 150 23.84 4.26 11.88
CA PHE A 150 25.25 4.52 12.19
C PHE A 150 25.60 4.42 13.67
N ASN A 151 24.69 4.79 14.57
CA ASN A 151 24.95 4.77 16.00
C ASN A 151 24.70 3.40 16.64
N ILE A 152 23.65 2.67 16.21
CA ILE A 152 23.26 1.42 16.85
C ILE A 152 23.90 0.19 16.20
N SER A 153 24.11 0.19 14.87
CA SER A 153 24.69 -0.97 14.21
C SER A 153 26.08 -1.36 14.72
N PRO A 154 27.02 -0.43 15.00
CA PRO A 154 28.33 -0.78 15.58
C PRO A 154 28.22 -1.42 16.97
N ILE A 155 27.26 -0.98 17.78
CA ILE A 155 27.00 -1.57 19.10
C ILE A 155 26.54 -3.02 18.93
N LEU A 156 25.65 -3.28 17.96
CA LEU A 156 25.21 -4.65 17.68
C LEU A 156 26.36 -5.55 17.24
N TRP A 157 27.28 -5.07 16.38
CA TRP A 157 28.41 -5.87 15.92
C TRP A 157 29.32 -6.30 17.07
N THR A 158 29.44 -5.43 18.07
CA THR A 158 30.27 -5.71 19.25
C THR A 158 29.57 -6.64 20.24
N LYS A 159 28.24 -6.46 20.44
CA LYS A 159 27.47 -7.17 21.49
C LYS A 159 26.82 -8.45 21.00
N LEU A 160 26.50 -8.55 19.73
CA LEU A 160 25.80 -9.68 19.10
C LEU A 160 26.52 -10.12 17.83
N PRO A 161 27.53 -11.03 17.95
CA PRO A 161 28.24 -11.55 16.79
C PRO A 161 27.30 -12.12 15.73
N GLY A 162 27.51 -11.74 14.46
CA GLY A 162 26.65 -12.14 13.34
C GLY A 162 25.49 -11.20 13.05
N SER A 163 25.20 -10.22 13.92
CA SER A 163 24.22 -9.15 13.59
C SER A 163 24.73 -8.26 12.46
N LYS A 164 23.81 -7.75 11.63
CA LYS A 164 24.18 -6.92 10.45
C LYS A 164 23.92 -5.45 10.70
N SER A 165 22.69 -5.07 11.02
CA SER A 165 22.33 -3.66 11.20
C SER A 165 21.09 -3.50 12.08
N ALA A 166 21.03 -2.35 12.76
CA ALA A 166 19.80 -1.84 13.35
C ALA A 166 19.13 -0.85 12.40
N GLY A 167 17.82 -0.71 12.53
CA GLY A 167 17.07 0.27 11.75
C GLY A 167 15.60 0.26 12.12
N ARG A 168 14.92 1.27 11.70
CA ARG A 168 13.53 1.55 12.05
C ARG A 168 12.56 0.42 11.68
N VAL A 169 12.75 -0.23 10.55
CA VAL A 169 11.88 -1.32 10.07
C VAL A 169 12.27 -2.66 10.69
N GLN A 170 13.55 -3.05 10.56
CA GLN A 170 14.03 -4.35 11.04
C GLN A 170 13.94 -4.50 12.55
N SER A 171 14.17 -3.44 13.33
CA SER A 171 14.09 -3.50 14.78
C SER A 171 12.65 -3.70 15.27
N VAL A 172 11.67 -3.03 14.64
CA VAL A 172 10.25 -3.23 14.94
C VAL A 172 9.78 -4.63 14.53
N ALA A 173 10.17 -5.09 13.35
CA ALA A 173 9.83 -6.44 12.90
C ALA A 173 10.40 -7.52 13.84
N LEU A 174 11.65 -7.38 14.24
CA LEU A 174 12.29 -8.29 15.19
C LEU A 174 11.56 -8.28 16.55
N ARG A 175 11.19 -7.11 17.05
CA ARG A 175 10.43 -7.00 18.29
C ARG A 175 9.11 -7.78 18.24
N LEU A 176 8.31 -7.59 17.16
CA LEU A 176 7.05 -8.31 16.99
C LEU A 176 7.24 -9.83 16.94
N LEU A 177 8.30 -10.29 16.26
CA LEU A 177 8.66 -11.71 16.23
C LEU A 177 9.06 -12.23 17.62
N THR A 178 9.87 -11.48 18.34
CA THR A 178 10.33 -11.86 19.69
C THR A 178 9.16 -11.90 20.68
N GLU A 179 8.27 -10.90 20.66
CA GLU A 179 7.06 -10.88 21.49
C GLU A 179 6.19 -12.11 21.19
N ARG A 180 6.03 -12.47 19.94
CA ARG A 180 5.28 -13.67 19.54
C ARG A 180 5.95 -14.96 19.98
N GLU A 181 7.27 -15.05 19.85
CA GLU A 181 8.03 -16.23 20.31
C GLU A 181 7.92 -16.41 21.83
N GLN A 182 8.00 -15.33 22.61
CA GLN A 182 7.78 -15.37 24.05
C GLN A 182 6.36 -15.88 24.40
N GLU A 183 5.33 -15.47 23.67
CA GLU A 183 3.98 -16.01 23.85
C GLU A 183 3.93 -17.53 23.58
N ILE A 184 4.68 -18.01 22.57
CA ILE A 184 4.77 -19.43 22.23
C ILE A 184 5.52 -20.20 23.31
N GLU A 185 6.65 -19.68 23.82
CA GLU A 185 7.46 -20.32 24.87
C GLU A 185 6.71 -20.49 26.20
N VAL A 186 5.89 -19.50 26.57
CA VAL A 186 5.09 -19.59 27.82
C VAL A 186 3.75 -20.28 27.61
N PHE A 187 3.40 -20.63 26.37
CA PHE A 187 2.13 -21.26 26.09
C PHE A 187 2.04 -22.67 26.67
N GLN A 188 1.06 -22.88 27.54
CA GLN A 188 0.74 -24.19 28.07
C GLN A 188 -0.48 -24.76 27.36
N PRO A 189 -0.33 -25.88 26.63
CA PRO A 189 -1.45 -26.53 25.96
C PRO A 189 -2.45 -27.02 27.02
N LYS A 190 -3.73 -26.70 26.79
CA LYS A 190 -4.85 -27.18 27.60
C LYS A 190 -5.69 -28.12 26.78
N GLU A 191 -5.87 -29.34 27.30
CA GLU A 191 -6.79 -30.29 26.74
C GLU A 191 -8.23 -29.83 26.94
N PHE A 192 -9.02 -30.00 25.91
CA PHE A 192 -10.46 -29.81 26.00
C PHE A 192 -11.19 -30.89 25.18
N TRP A 193 -12.42 -31.15 25.56
CA TRP A 193 -13.26 -32.12 24.90
C TRP A 193 -14.52 -31.44 24.39
N THR A 194 -15.04 -31.95 23.28
CA THR A 194 -16.29 -31.47 22.69
C THR A 194 -17.26 -32.64 22.49
N LEU A 195 -18.54 -32.39 22.71
CA LEU A 195 -19.58 -33.36 22.48
C LEU A 195 -20.46 -32.89 21.30
N ASN A 196 -20.36 -33.63 20.21
CA ASN A 196 -21.18 -33.40 19.02
C ASN A 196 -22.17 -34.57 18.87
N ILE A 197 -23.41 -34.26 18.54
CA ILE A 197 -24.44 -35.25 18.31
C ILE A 197 -24.92 -35.15 16.88
N ILE A 198 -25.02 -36.28 16.22
CA ILE A 198 -25.52 -36.37 14.85
C ILE A 198 -26.92 -36.99 14.88
N PHE A 199 -27.94 -36.18 14.64
CA PHE A 199 -29.29 -36.66 14.46
C PHE A 199 -29.55 -37.07 13.01
N LYS A 200 -30.43 -38.03 12.82
CA LYS A 200 -30.97 -38.40 11.50
C LYS A 200 -32.47 -38.22 11.50
N ASN A 201 -32.99 -37.58 10.47
CA ASN A 201 -34.45 -37.52 10.27
C ASN A 201 -34.96 -38.76 9.53
N ASN A 202 -36.26 -38.82 9.33
CA ASN A 202 -36.91 -39.94 8.62
C ASN A 202 -36.48 -40.11 7.16
N LYS A 203 -35.87 -39.08 6.57
CA LYS A 203 -35.28 -39.11 5.21
C LYS A 203 -33.77 -39.45 5.19
N ASN A 204 -33.20 -39.85 6.33
CA ASN A 204 -31.76 -40.11 6.50
C ASN A 204 -30.85 -38.86 6.37
N GLU A 205 -31.41 -37.66 6.36
CA GLU A 205 -30.64 -36.43 6.38
C GLU A 205 -29.96 -36.24 7.74
N LYS A 206 -28.69 -35.88 7.75
CA LYS A 206 -27.91 -35.72 8.97
C LYS A 206 -27.96 -34.28 9.44
N ILE A 207 -28.23 -34.06 10.73
CA ILE A 207 -28.19 -32.77 11.39
C ILE A 207 -27.04 -32.84 12.42
N ASN A 208 -25.97 -32.14 12.17
CA ASN A 208 -24.86 -32.03 13.10
C ASN A 208 -25.17 -30.96 14.14
N THR A 209 -25.10 -31.31 15.40
CA THR A 209 -25.37 -30.41 16.53
C THR A 209 -24.22 -30.38 17.51
N THR A 210 -24.07 -29.28 18.22
CA THR A 210 -23.10 -29.09 19.27
C THR A 210 -23.85 -28.77 20.57
N ILE A 211 -23.40 -29.35 21.68
CA ILE A 211 -24.00 -29.05 22.99
C ILE A 211 -23.71 -27.60 23.37
N SER A 212 -24.77 -26.84 23.66
CA SER A 212 -24.69 -25.43 24.07
C SER A 212 -24.96 -25.23 25.55
N GLN A 213 -25.78 -26.10 26.15
CA GLN A 213 -26.12 -26.11 27.57
C GLN A 213 -26.25 -27.54 28.08
N LEU A 214 -25.87 -27.76 29.35
CA LEU A 214 -26.12 -28.99 30.08
C LEU A 214 -26.54 -28.66 31.51
N ASP A 215 -27.67 -29.24 31.94
CA ASP A 215 -28.25 -28.99 33.28
C ASP A 215 -28.43 -27.48 33.58
N GLY A 216 -28.84 -26.71 32.61
CA GLY A 216 -29.00 -25.25 32.71
C GLY A 216 -27.74 -24.41 32.60
N ASN A 217 -26.56 -25.03 32.63
CA ASN A 217 -25.27 -24.33 32.53
C ASN A 217 -24.77 -24.26 31.10
N LYS A 218 -24.27 -23.12 30.69
CA LYS A 218 -23.66 -22.90 29.37
C LYS A 218 -22.40 -23.77 29.22
N VAL A 219 -22.30 -24.49 28.11
CA VAL A 219 -21.10 -25.26 27.77
C VAL A 219 -20.17 -24.38 26.94
N GLU A 220 -18.98 -24.15 27.47
CA GLU A 220 -17.90 -23.40 26.83
C GLU A 220 -16.76 -24.33 26.41
N LYS A 221 -15.77 -23.81 25.67
CA LYS A 221 -14.66 -24.58 25.11
C LYS A 221 -13.97 -25.50 26.16
N PHE A 222 -13.83 -25.05 27.41
CA PHE A 222 -13.11 -25.76 28.47
C PHE A 222 -14.06 -26.33 29.56
N SER A 223 -15.35 -26.45 29.28
CA SER A 223 -16.29 -27.05 30.25
C SER A 223 -16.03 -28.52 30.46
N PHE A 224 -15.58 -29.23 29.45
CA PHE A 224 -15.16 -30.64 29.57
C PHE A 224 -13.62 -30.71 29.52
N LYS A 225 -13.03 -31.09 30.64
CA LYS A 225 -11.56 -31.07 30.79
C LYS A 225 -10.91 -32.43 30.55
N ASN A 226 -11.71 -33.49 30.61
CA ASN A 226 -11.21 -34.86 30.50
C ASN A 226 -12.33 -35.78 29.94
N LYS A 227 -11.94 -37.03 29.65
CA LYS A 227 -12.83 -38.07 29.13
C LYS A 227 -14.00 -38.39 30.08
N GLN A 228 -13.79 -38.29 31.38
CA GLN A 228 -14.84 -38.59 32.35
C GLN A 228 -15.97 -37.58 32.29
N ASP A 229 -15.65 -36.29 32.19
CA ASP A 229 -16.66 -35.22 32.02
C ASP A 229 -17.56 -35.46 30.82
N ILE A 230 -16.98 -35.93 29.71
CA ILE A 230 -17.72 -36.29 28.49
C ILE A 230 -18.60 -37.52 28.71
N ASN A 231 -18.07 -38.57 29.37
CA ASN A 231 -18.86 -39.77 29.65
C ASN A 231 -20.05 -39.46 30.55
N ASP A 232 -19.89 -38.61 31.55
CA ASP A 232 -20.95 -38.17 32.44
C ASP A 232 -22.01 -37.35 31.67
N ALA A 233 -21.56 -36.41 30.81
CA ALA A 233 -22.48 -35.66 29.94
C ALA A 233 -23.21 -36.58 28.97
N LEU A 234 -22.52 -37.54 28.37
CA LEU A 234 -23.11 -38.52 27.45
C LEU A 234 -24.17 -39.40 28.16
N SER A 235 -23.91 -39.83 29.37
CA SER A 235 -24.84 -40.63 30.15
C SER A 235 -26.16 -39.88 30.41
N LYS A 236 -26.09 -38.58 30.64
CA LYS A 236 -27.27 -37.72 30.91
C LYS A 236 -28.14 -37.53 29.66
N ILE A 237 -27.57 -37.53 28.47
CA ILE A 237 -28.29 -37.28 27.22
C ILE A 237 -28.65 -38.53 26.45
N LYS A 238 -27.91 -39.63 26.63
CA LYS A 238 -28.17 -40.91 25.97
C LYS A 238 -29.58 -41.43 26.28
N ASN A 239 -30.24 -41.93 25.26
CA ASN A 239 -31.62 -42.51 25.37
C ASN A 239 -32.72 -41.51 25.81
N LYS A 240 -32.48 -40.22 25.69
CA LYS A 240 -33.52 -39.21 25.92
C LYS A 240 -34.32 -38.92 24.63
N LYS A 241 -35.50 -38.35 24.76
CA LYS A 241 -36.25 -37.81 23.64
C LYS A 241 -35.74 -36.42 23.33
N TYR A 242 -35.58 -36.12 22.06
CA TYR A 242 -35.12 -34.84 21.57
C TYR A 242 -36.24 -34.14 20.81
N ASN A 243 -36.42 -32.86 21.06
CA ASN A 243 -37.42 -32.01 20.41
C ASN A 243 -36.74 -30.76 19.87
N ILE A 244 -37.18 -30.28 18.73
CA ILE A 244 -36.83 -28.96 18.24
C ILE A 244 -37.68 -27.96 19.01
N THR A 245 -37.07 -27.12 19.82
CA THR A 245 -37.74 -26.14 20.68
C THR A 245 -37.90 -24.79 20.01
N ASP A 246 -36.94 -24.43 19.16
CA ASP A 246 -36.96 -23.14 18.44
C ASP A 246 -36.23 -23.26 17.10
N ILE A 247 -36.73 -22.50 16.11
CA ILE A 247 -36.08 -22.32 14.80
C ILE A 247 -36.06 -20.83 14.52
N SER A 248 -34.86 -20.25 14.59
CA SER A 248 -34.64 -18.85 14.26
C SER A 248 -33.95 -18.69 12.89
N SER A 249 -34.48 -17.79 12.07
CA SER A 249 -33.88 -17.41 10.79
C SER A 249 -33.49 -15.95 10.87
N LYS A 250 -32.20 -15.68 10.53
CA LYS A 250 -31.68 -14.32 10.47
C LYS A 250 -31.15 -14.04 9.06
N THR A 251 -31.63 -12.97 8.49
CA THR A 251 -31.08 -12.46 7.24
C THR A 251 -29.71 -11.88 7.52
N TYR A 252 -28.71 -12.30 6.75
CA TYR A 252 -27.34 -11.83 6.87
C TYR A 252 -26.94 -11.09 5.59
N ASN A 253 -26.70 -9.81 5.71
CA ASN A 253 -26.22 -9.00 4.60
C ASN A 253 -24.69 -9.06 4.53
N ARG A 254 -24.16 -9.41 3.38
CA ARG A 254 -22.73 -9.29 3.07
C ARG A 254 -22.49 -7.97 2.34
N ASN A 255 -21.76 -7.09 2.96
CA ASN A 255 -21.31 -5.86 2.34
C ASN A 255 -20.01 -6.10 1.57
N PRO A 256 -19.78 -5.42 0.44
CA PRO A 256 -18.50 -5.45 -0.23
C PRO A 256 -17.40 -4.85 0.65
N SER A 257 -16.18 -5.36 0.49
CA SER A 257 -15.00 -4.78 1.12
C SER A 257 -14.73 -3.37 0.57
N GLY A 258 -14.05 -2.54 1.36
CA GLY A 258 -13.59 -1.24 0.89
C GLY A 258 -12.57 -1.35 -0.25
N PRO A 259 -12.32 -0.26 -0.96
CA PRO A 259 -11.27 -0.20 -1.97
C PRO A 259 -9.89 -0.44 -1.33
N PHE A 260 -8.93 -0.86 -2.14
CA PHE A 260 -7.62 -1.24 -1.64
C PHE A 260 -6.81 -0.04 -1.15
N THR A 261 -6.20 -0.23 0.02
CA THR A 261 -4.99 0.47 0.47
C THR A 261 -3.77 -0.41 0.15
N THR A 262 -2.55 0.12 0.31
CA THR A 262 -1.31 -0.68 0.17
C THR A 262 -1.35 -1.95 1.03
N SER A 263 -1.76 -1.81 2.28
CA SER A 263 -1.84 -2.93 3.25
C SER A 263 -2.84 -4.00 2.82
N THR A 264 -4.07 -3.59 2.48
CA THR A 264 -5.12 -4.55 2.09
C THR A 264 -4.87 -5.20 0.73
N LEU A 265 -4.20 -4.48 -0.20
CA LEU A 265 -3.73 -5.05 -1.46
C LEU A 265 -2.71 -6.18 -1.20
N GLN A 266 -1.70 -5.92 -0.37
CA GLN A 266 -0.68 -6.92 -0.03
C GLN A 266 -1.28 -8.15 0.66
N GLN A 267 -2.19 -7.96 1.63
CA GLN A 267 -2.87 -9.04 2.33
C GLN A 267 -3.71 -9.90 1.36
N THR A 268 -4.46 -9.25 0.48
CA THR A 268 -5.32 -9.95 -0.48
C THR A 268 -4.48 -10.68 -1.54
N ALA A 269 -3.40 -10.07 -2.04
CA ALA A 269 -2.48 -10.71 -2.97
C ALA A 269 -1.77 -11.91 -2.33
N SER A 270 -1.39 -11.81 -1.06
CA SER A 270 -0.82 -12.92 -0.31
C SER A 270 -1.81 -14.08 -0.16
N SER A 271 -3.03 -13.79 0.30
CA SER A 271 -4.02 -14.83 0.59
C SER A 271 -4.60 -15.49 -0.66
N LYS A 272 -4.79 -14.73 -1.76
CA LYS A 272 -5.42 -15.24 -2.99
C LYS A 272 -4.44 -15.73 -4.05
N LEU A 273 -3.25 -15.11 -4.13
CA LEU A 273 -2.27 -15.36 -5.20
C LEU A 273 -0.93 -15.91 -4.66
N GLY A 274 -0.76 -16.00 -3.35
CA GLY A 274 0.49 -16.43 -2.73
C GLY A 274 1.66 -15.45 -2.96
N PHE A 275 1.40 -14.18 -3.26
CA PHE A 275 2.45 -13.20 -3.52
C PHE A 275 2.98 -12.61 -2.22
N GLY A 276 4.31 -12.55 -2.08
CA GLY A 276 4.92 -11.75 -1.03
C GLY A 276 4.75 -10.24 -1.28
N ALA A 277 4.90 -9.44 -0.21
CA ALA A 277 4.72 -7.99 -0.26
C ALA A 277 5.58 -7.31 -1.34
N SER A 278 6.86 -7.69 -1.47
CA SER A 278 7.78 -7.14 -2.47
C SER A 278 7.28 -7.39 -3.91
N ARG A 279 6.90 -8.65 -4.22
CA ARG A 279 6.36 -9.01 -5.54
C ARG A 279 5.06 -8.25 -5.84
N THR A 280 4.17 -8.15 -4.86
CA THR A 280 2.92 -7.39 -5.00
C THR A 280 3.19 -5.94 -5.37
N MET A 281 4.12 -5.28 -4.67
CA MET A 281 4.44 -3.88 -4.93
C MET A 281 5.17 -3.67 -6.26
N GLN A 282 6.03 -4.59 -6.68
CA GLN A 282 6.67 -4.54 -8.00
C GLN A 282 5.63 -4.62 -9.14
N ILE A 283 4.66 -5.52 -9.02
CA ILE A 283 3.59 -5.64 -10.01
C ILE A 283 2.70 -4.39 -10.00
N ALA A 284 2.29 -3.92 -8.81
CA ALA A 284 1.48 -2.71 -8.68
C ALA A 284 2.19 -1.47 -9.27
N GLN A 285 3.51 -1.34 -9.05
CA GLN A 285 4.31 -0.27 -9.64
C GLN A 285 4.30 -0.31 -11.16
N ARG A 286 4.42 -1.51 -11.76
CA ARG A 286 4.35 -1.67 -13.22
C ARG A 286 2.97 -1.32 -13.77
N LEU A 287 1.91 -1.75 -13.08
CA LEU A 287 0.53 -1.43 -13.47
C LEU A 287 0.24 0.08 -13.39
N TYR A 288 0.81 0.77 -12.41
CA TYR A 288 0.69 2.23 -12.27
C TYR A 288 1.47 2.98 -13.36
N GLN A 289 2.75 2.62 -13.58
CA GLN A 289 3.63 3.33 -14.52
C GLN A 289 3.23 3.15 -15.98
N GLY A 290 2.49 2.11 -16.28
CA GLY A 290 1.99 1.76 -17.60
C GLY A 290 2.58 0.48 -18.17
N ILE A 291 1.72 -0.27 -18.82
CA ILE A 291 2.06 -1.46 -19.61
C ILE A 291 1.57 -1.27 -21.04
N ASP A 292 2.26 -1.90 -21.99
CA ASP A 292 1.85 -1.85 -23.39
C ASP A 292 0.69 -2.82 -23.61
N ILE A 293 -0.45 -2.30 -24.05
CA ILE A 293 -1.65 -3.04 -24.42
C ILE A 293 -2.01 -2.63 -25.85
N GLU A 294 -1.98 -3.57 -26.77
CA GLU A 294 -2.32 -3.35 -28.19
C GLU A 294 -1.58 -2.16 -28.83
N GLY A 295 -0.32 -1.91 -28.42
CA GLY A 295 0.52 -0.81 -28.91
C GLY A 295 0.33 0.52 -28.18
N GLU A 296 -0.60 0.61 -27.23
CA GLU A 296 -0.77 1.74 -26.34
C GLU A 296 -0.18 1.45 -24.96
N THR A 297 0.61 2.36 -24.40
CA THR A 297 1.12 2.25 -23.03
C THR A 297 0.17 2.98 -22.10
N VAL A 298 -0.46 2.26 -21.17
CA VAL A 298 -1.47 2.81 -20.24
C VAL A 298 -1.22 2.41 -18.80
N GLY A 299 -1.41 3.34 -17.87
CA GLY A 299 -1.45 3.05 -16.44
C GLY A 299 -2.80 2.43 -16.09
N LEU A 300 -2.80 1.23 -15.52
CA LEU A 300 -4.01 0.46 -15.27
C LEU A 300 -4.59 0.65 -13.88
N ILE A 301 -3.82 1.14 -12.93
CA ILE A 301 -4.26 1.40 -11.57
C ILE A 301 -3.81 2.78 -11.10
N THR A 302 -4.49 3.29 -10.09
CA THR A 302 -4.08 4.50 -9.35
C THR A 302 -2.82 4.23 -8.53
N TYR A 303 -2.22 5.29 -7.99
CA TYR A 303 -1.01 5.21 -7.19
C TYR A 303 -1.14 4.21 -6.03
N MET A 304 -0.20 3.27 -5.94
CA MET A 304 -0.32 2.10 -5.06
C MET A 304 0.23 2.27 -3.65
N ARG A 305 0.89 3.39 -3.32
CA ARG A 305 1.34 3.68 -1.96
C ARG A 305 0.37 4.64 -1.30
N THR A 306 -0.69 4.10 -0.75
CA THR A 306 -1.78 4.87 -0.14
C THR A 306 -2.39 4.13 1.05
N ASP A 307 -2.75 4.89 2.06
CA ASP A 307 -3.59 4.44 3.18
C ASP A 307 -5.04 4.94 3.02
N GLY A 308 -5.32 5.68 1.94
CA GLY A 308 -6.63 6.23 1.63
C GLY A 308 -7.60 5.19 1.06
N THR A 309 -8.87 5.35 1.39
CA THR A 309 -9.98 4.56 0.84
C THR A 309 -10.95 5.43 0.03
N ASN A 310 -10.61 6.71 -0.19
CA ASN A 310 -11.40 7.63 -0.98
C ASN A 310 -11.27 7.31 -2.47
N ILE A 311 -12.35 7.53 -3.21
CA ILE A 311 -12.38 7.41 -4.67
C ILE A 311 -12.84 8.76 -5.22
N SER A 312 -12.24 9.20 -6.32
CA SER A 312 -12.63 10.45 -6.99
C SER A 312 -14.08 10.40 -7.47
N LYS A 313 -14.74 11.56 -7.52
CA LYS A 313 -16.14 11.66 -7.96
C LYS A 313 -16.32 11.14 -9.39
N ASP A 314 -15.39 11.45 -10.30
CA ASP A 314 -15.42 10.98 -11.69
C ASP A 314 -15.38 9.45 -11.77
N ALA A 315 -14.49 8.81 -10.98
CA ALA A 315 -14.38 7.36 -10.94
C ALA A 315 -15.65 6.72 -10.33
N ILE A 316 -16.22 7.30 -9.26
CA ILE A 316 -17.48 6.83 -8.69
C ILE A 316 -18.60 6.87 -9.74
N THR A 317 -18.71 7.95 -10.49
CA THR A 317 -19.70 8.07 -11.58
C THR A 317 -19.48 6.98 -12.63
N SER A 318 -18.28 6.83 -13.15
CA SER A 318 -17.95 5.78 -14.12
C SER A 318 -18.24 4.36 -13.62
N PHE A 319 -17.96 4.08 -12.35
CA PHE A 319 -18.25 2.77 -11.75
C PHE A 319 -19.74 2.52 -11.63
N ARG A 320 -20.50 3.53 -11.24
CA ARG A 320 -21.95 3.43 -11.13
C ARG A 320 -22.60 3.20 -12.48
N ASP A 321 -22.18 3.93 -13.51
CA ASP A 321 -22.64 3.77 -14.89
C ASP A 321 -22.33 2.36 -15.42
N PHE A 322 -21.13 1.86 -15.16
CA PHE A 322 -20.73 0.52 -15.54
C PHE A 322 -21.58 -0.56 -14.84
N ILE A 323 -21.83 -0.42 -13.53
CA ILE A 323 -22.67 -1.35 -12.79
C ILE A 323 -24.11 -1.33 -13.33
N MET A 324 -24.66 -0.14 -13.56
CA MET A 324 -26.02 0.01 -14.10
C MET A 324 -26.16 -0.68 -15.46
N GLN A 325 -25.19 -0.46 -16.37
CA GLN A 325 -25.23 -0.99 -17.72
C GLN A 325 -25.03 -2.51 -17.80
N ASN A 326 -24.14 -3.06 -16.96
CA ASN A 326 -23.74 -4.47 -17.07
C ASN A 326 -24.48 -5.41 -16.09
N TYR A 327 -24.97 -4.89 -14.97
CA TYR A 327 -25.59 -5.70 -13.91
C TYR A 327 -27.00 -5.24 -13.53
N GLY A 328 -27.38 -4.00 -13.86
CA GLY A 328 -28.69 -3.44 -13.57
C GLY A 328 -28.79 -2.77 -12.19
N ASP A 329 -29.91 -2.12 -11.96
CA ASP A 329 -30.22 -1.28 -10.78
C ASP A 329 -30.13 -2.01 -9.45
N LYS A 330 -30.50 -3.30 -9.41
CA LYS A 330 -30.47 -4.13 -8.19
C LYS A 330 -29.09 -4.28 -7.57
N TYR A 331 -28.03 -4.08 -8.36
CA TYR A 331 -26.63 -4.16 -7.91
C TYR A 331 -26.05 -2.78 -7.58
N LEU A 332 -26.81 -1.72 -7.78
CA LEU A 332 -26.39 -0.35 -7.55
C LEU A 332 -27.03 0.21 -6.27
N PRO A 333 -26.26 0.49 -5.21
CA PRO A 333 -26.82 1.14 -4.02
C PRO A 333 -27.28 2.56 -4.34
N GLU A 334 -28.31 3.06 -3.64
CA GLU A 334 -28.85 4.42 -3.85
C GLU A 334 -27.76 5.48 -3.73
N GLN A 335 -26.89 5.35 -2.72
CA GLN A 335 -25.77 6.23 -2.47
C GLN A 335 -24.44 5.47 -2.52
N PRO A 336 -23.35 6.09 -2.98
CA PRO A 336 -22.01 5.50 -2.89
C PRO A 336 -21.68 5.16 -1.44
N LEU A 337 -21.12 3.96 -1.22
CA LEU A 337 -20.65 3.57 0.10
C LEU A 337 -19.40 4.36 0.47
N ASN A 338 -19.38 4.90 1.67
CA ASN A 338 -18.20 5.58 2.20
C ASN A 338 -17.44 4.66 3.15
N TYR A 339 -16.18 4.41 2.83
CA TYR A 339 -15.28 3.55 3.59
C TYR A 339 -14.26 4.34 4.42
N SER A 340 -14.38 5.66 4.50
CA SER A 340 -13.48 6.49 5.29
C SER A 340 -13.65 6.18 6.78
N GLY A 341 -12.65 5.47 7.33
CA GLY A 341 -12.50 5.24 8.76
C GLY A 341 -11.92 6.49 9.48
N LYS A 342 -11.73 6.37 10.81
CA LYS A 342 -10.96 7.40 11.56
C LYS A 342 -9.56 7.50 10.93
N LYS A 343 -9.21 8.69 10.41
CA LYS A 343 -7.86 8.96 9.90
C LYS A 343 -6.85 8.61 11.00
N ALA A 344 -5.90 7.73 10.70
CA ALA A 344 -4.75 7.53 11.58
C ALA A 344 -4.01 8.87 11.74
N LYS A 345 -3.57 9.20 12.96
CA LYS A 345 -2.88 10.48 13.25
C LYS A 345 -1.67 10.78 12.36
N ASN A 346 -1.08 9.75 11.73
CA ASN A 346 0.08 9.84 10.86
C ASN A 346 -0.22 9.27 9.46
N ALA A 347 -1.50 9.28 9.04
CA ALA A 347 -1.83 8.86 7.68
C ALA A 347 -1.06 9.72 6.69
N GLN A 348 -0.32 9.07 5.82
CA GLN A 348 0.26 9.70 4.65
C GLN A 348 -0.89 10.35 3.89
N GLU A 349 -0.71 11.57 3.39
CA GLU A 349 -1.78 12.39 2.81
C GLU A 349 -2.82 11.60 2.01
N ALA A 350 -4.03 12.16 1.97
CA ALA A 350 -5.23 11.57 1.40
C ALA A 350 -5.09 11.27 -0.11
N HIS A 351 -4.21 10.33 -0.44
CA HIS A 351 -4.20 9.74 -1.78
C HIS A 351 -5.49 8.97 -2.01
N GLU A 352 -5.90 8.91 -3.25
CA GLU A 352 -7.00 8.06 -3.67
C GLU A 352 -6.68 6.57 -3.38
N ALA A 353 -7.71 5.77 -3.16
CA ALA A 353 -7.56 4.32 -3.03
C ALA A 353 -6.97 3.68 -4.29
N ILE A 354 -6.41 2.50 -4.16
CA ILE A 354 -5.94 1.72 -5.31
C ILE A 354 -7.16 1.15 -6.03
N ARG A 355 -7.35 1.57 -7.27
CA ARG A 355 -8.45 1.15 -8.14
C ARG A 355 -8.00 1.04 -9.60
N PRO A 356 -8.75 0.38 -10.47
CA PRO A 356 -8.56 0.49 -11.92
C PRO A 356 -8.72 1.95 -12.38
N THR A 357 -7.92 2.36 -13.36
CA THR A 357 -8.06 3.67 -14.02
C THR A 357 -9.28 3.67 -14.92
N GLU A 358 -9.53 2.55 -15.59
CA GLU A 358 -10.70 2.33 -16.46
C GLU A 358 -11.39 1.02 -16.09
N ILE A 359 -12.63 1.12 -15.60
CA ILE A 359 -13.41 -0.05 -15.15
C ILE A 359 -13.80 -1.02 -16.28
N ILE A 360 -13.85 -0.53 -17.52
CA ILE A 360 -14.20 -1.33 -18.69
C ILE A 360 -13.09 -2.32 -19.09
N ARG A 361 -11.85 -2.12 -18.65
CA ARG A 361 -10.73 -2.99 -18.94
C ARG A 361 -10.78 -4.25 -18.06
N ASN A 362 -11.43 -5.28 -18.55
CA ASN A 362 -11.52 -6.56 -17.85
C ASN A 362 -10.14 -7.27 -17.89
N PRO A 363 -9.60 -7.77 -16.76
CA PRO A 363 -8.35 -8.53 -16.75
C PRO A 363 -8.32 -9.75 -17.68
N GLU A 364 -9.45 -10.37 -17.98
CA GLU A 364 -9.52 -11.52 -18.88
C GLU A 364 -9.26 -11.14 -20.35
N ASP A 365 -9.70 -9.96 -20.76
CA ASP A 365 -9.50 -9.44 -22.13
C ASP A 365 -8.04 -8.99 -22.34
N MET A 366 -7.27 -8.82 -21.26
CA MET A 366 -5.88 -8.40 -21.27
C MET A 366 -4.86 -9.55 -21.29
N LYS A 367 -5.30 -10.79 -21.34
CA LYS A 367 -4.44 -11.98 -21.38
C LYS A 367 -3.90 -12.30 -22.77
N LYS A 368 -4.19 -11.49 -23.78
CA LYS A 368 -3.78 -11.69 -25.17
C LYS A 368 -2.39 -11.12 -25.46
#